data_13e01b7e61b6302ef1c881c33c8d5d77
#
_entry.id   13e01b7e61b6302ef1c881c33c8d5d77
#
_cell.length_a   1.000
_cell.length_b   1.000
_cell.length_c   1.000
_cell.angle_alpha   90.00
_cell.angle_beta   90.00
_cell.angle_gamma   90.00
#
_symmetry.space_group_name_H-M   'P 1'
#
loop_
_entity.id
_entity.type
_entity.pdbx_description
1 polymer ?
#
loop_
_entity_poly.entity_id
_entity_poly.type
_entity_poly.pdbx_seq_one_letter_code
_entity_poly.pdbx_strand_id
1 'polypeptide(L)'
;MISQIFSFIRKIKTPLVLIIVFIIGTYTGFKVVEARGMAALIEAIPIPEGSIADKDAFIKNLPEGKALEPKQLTSVDKKAKNIILLIADGMSISQVSSYRLLKGGPNERLAVDKFPVSGIVLTHSEDAIVTDSASSATAYSTGFKTNNGALGLDKDLNNLENLTEKIHKYGFVSSLISTSEITHATPAAFAAHVDLRWKTDEISKQMIDSDVMTILGGGRHFFLPEEMGGKREDGLNLYEQVESTQTLLTHKDQLNDVDVTTSNKVIGLFADEHLRDIDKPDNHSSEPTTEDMLDFAIKRSESFMENGCKGSFIMVEGSQVDWAGHANNIDYLFTEMEDFEEAVKKAKSYAEQNKETLV
;
A
#
# COMPACT_ATOMS: atom_id res chain seq x y z
N MET A 1 -5.07 25.66 55.24
CA MET A 1 -4.80 24.67 54.19
C MET A 1 -4.53 25.33 52.83
N ILE A 2 -5.34 26.23 52.32
CA ILE A 2 -5.14 26.93 51.03
C ILE A 2 -3.88 27.81 51.03
N SER A 3 -3.60 28.53 52.14
CA SER A 3 -2.40 29.37 52.27
C SER A 3 -1.06 28.58 52.29
N GLN A 4 -1.09 27.34 52.73
CA GLN A 4 0.10 26.46 52.71
C GLN A 4 0.38 25.90 51.30
N ILE A 5 -0.67 25.67 50.53
CA ILE A 5 -0.54 25.24 49.13
C ILE A 5 0.08 26.35 48.27
N PHE A 6 -0.34 27.61 48.45
CA PHE A 6 0.22 28.74 47.75
C PHE A 6 1.71 29.01 48.15
N SER A 7 2.08 28.74 49.41
CA SER A 7 3.48 28.84 49.86
C SER A 7 4.37 27.75 49.24
N PHE A 8 3.80 26.56 49.04
CA PHE A 8 4.52 25.44 48.40
C PHE A 8 4.76 25.68 46.92
N ILE A 9 3.76 26.17 46.20
CA ILE A 9 3.87 26.51 44.74
C ILE A 9 4.93 27.61 44.51
N ARG A 10 5.10 28.55 45.40
CA ARG A 10 6.07 29.63 45.27
C ARG A 10 7.54 29.18 45.39
N LYS A 11 7.81 27.98 45.92
CA LYS A 11 9.13 27.38 46.06
C LYS A 11 9.55 26.44 44.92
N ILE A 12 8.64 26.06 44.07
CA ILE A 12 8.88 25.22 42.91
C ILE A 12 9.37 26.13 41.77
N LYS A 13 10.57 25.89 41.26
CA LYS A 13 11.12 26.66 40.13
C LYS A 13 10.17 26.56 38.93
N THR A 14 9.86 27.69 38.33
CA THR A 14 8.95 27.88 37.18
C THR A 14 8.97 26.77 36.12
N PRO A 15 10.14 26.21 35.73
CA PRO A 15 10.15 25.14 34.72
C PRO A 15 9.47 23.83 35.17
N LEU A 16 9.50 23.50 36.45
CA LEU A 16 8.88 22.26 36.95
C LEU A 16 7.35 22.35 36.94
N VAL A 17 6.80 23.52 37.24
CA VAL A 17 5.34 23.76 37.17
C VAL A 17 4.86 23.70 35.71
N LEU A 18 5.62 24.28 34.78
CA LEU A 18 5.30 24.23 33.35
C LEU A 18 5.36 22.80 32.80
N ILE A 19 6.34 21.99 33.22
CA ILE A 19 6.45 20.58 32.83
C ILE A 19 5.25 19.78 33.36
N ILE A 20 4.86 19.98 34.61
CA ILE A 20 3.70 19.29 35.20
C ILE A 20 2.41 19.70 34.49
N VAL A 21 2.20 20.96 34.19
CA VAL A 21 1.03 21.46 33.45
C VAL A 21 1.00 20.90 32.03
N PHE A 22 2.18 20.84 31.37
CA PHE A 22 2.29 20.25 30.04
C PHE A 22 2.00 18.74 30.04
N ILE A 23 2.55 17.99 31.01
CA ILE A 23 2.28 16.54 31.16
C ILE A 23 0.80 16.28 31.47
N ILE A 24 0.20 17.05 32.37
CA ILE A 24 -1.24 16.91 32.70
C ILE A 24 -2.07 17.30 31.47
N GLY A 25 -1.72 18.37 30.77
CA GLY A 25 -2.42 18.83 29.56
C GLY A 25 -2.34 17.81 28.42
N THR A 26 -1.17 17.24 28.19
CA THR A 26 -1.01 16.17 27.17
C THR A 26 -1.69 14.87 27.57
N TYR A 27 -1.61 14.47 28.83
CA TYR A 27 -2.29 13.28 29.33
C TYR A 27 -3.83 13.42 29.31
N THR A 28 -4.35 14.56 29.72
CA THR A 28 -5.81 14.83 29.64
C THR A 28 -6.28 14.98 28.21
N GLY A 29 -5.48 15.61 27.33
CA GLY A 29 -5.75 15.70 25.90
C GLY A 29 -5.79 14.31 25.26
N PHE A 30 -4.81 13.46 25.59
CA PHE A 30 -4.76 12.07 25.09
C PHE A 30 -5.97 11.26 25.57
N LYS A 31 -6.35 11.37 26.85
CA LYS A 31 -7.55 10.70 27.40
C LYS A 31 -8.86 11.21 26.81
N VAL A 32 -8.96 12.48 26.44
CA VAL A 32 -10.13 13.03 25.75
C VAL A 32 -10.21 12.50 24.31
N VAL A 33 -9.08 12.38 23.62
CA VAL A 33 -9.04 11.77 22.28
C VAL A 33 -9.40 10.29 22.34
N GLU A 34 -8.86 9.56 23.32
CA GLU A 34 -9.17 8.14 23.56
C GLU A 34 -10.64 7.92 23.93
N ALA A 35 -11.23 8.81 24.75
CA ALA A 35 -12.60 8.67 25.23
C ALA A 35 -13.69 9.15 24.26
N ARG A 36 -13.39 10.07 23.35
CA ARG A 36 -14.37 10.70 22.45
C ARG A 36 -14.13 10.44 20.97
N GLY A 37 -12.99 9.87 20.64
CA GLY A 37 -12.59 9.61 19.26
C GLY A 37 -12.21 10.87 18.47
N MET A 38 -11.64 10.67 17.32
CA MET A 38 -11.20 11.72 16.39
C MET A 38 -12.38 12.61 15.92
N ALA A 39 -13.60 12.06 15.85
CA ALA A 39 -14.79 12.80 15.45
C ALA A 39 -15.08 14.01 16.35
N ALA A 40 -14.93 13.86 17.68
CA ALA A 40 -15.14 14.97 18.62
C ALA A 40 -14.05 16.06 18.53
N LEU A 41 -12.86 15.70 18.04
CA LEU A 41 -11.79 16.68 17.78
C LEU A 41 -12.12 17.52 16.54
N ILE A 42 -12.68 16.90 15.51
CA ILE A 42 -13.12 17.57 14.27
C ILE A 42 -14.30 18.51 14.55
N GLU A 43 -15.25 18.09 15.40
CA GLU A 43 -16.37 18.94 15.82
C GLU A 43 -15.93 20.14 16.68
N ALA A 44 -14.79 20.04 17.37
CA ALA A 44 -14.25 21.11 18.20
C ALA A 44 -13.41 22.15 17.42
N ILE A 45 -13.10 21.90 16.15
CA ILE A 45 -12.42 22.87 15.29
C ILE A 45 -13.48 23.91 14.85
N PRO A 46 -13.41 25.18 15.28
CA PRO A 46 -14.35 26.18 14.82
C PRO A 46 -14.16 26.38 13.32
N ILE A 47 -15.14 25.94 12.54
CA ILE A 47 -15.22 26.25 11.11
C ILE A 47 -15.46 27.78 11.02
N PRO A 48 -14.60 28.54 10.34
CA PRO A 48 -14.80 29.98 10.22
C PRO A 48 -16.19 30.28 9.64
N GLU A 49 -16.97 31.13 10.30
CA GLU A 49 -18.26 31.60 9.77
C GLU A 49 -18.03 32.15 8.36
N GLY A 50 -18.75 31.62 7.36
CA GLY A 50 -18.63 32.02 5.96
C GLY A 50 -17.77 31.12 5.08
N SER A 51 -17.18 30.04 5.60
CA SER A 51 -16.38 29.08 4.79
C SER A 51 -17.25 28.08 4.03
N ILE A 52 -18.53 27.94 4.36
CA ILE A 52 -19.49 27.18 3.57
C ILE A 52 -20.40 28.19 2.91
N ALA A 53 -20.10 28.51 1.64
CA ALA A 53 -21.07 29.18 0.79
C ALA A 53 -22.41 28.43 0.94
N ASP A 54 -23.50 29.22 1.02
CA ASP A 54 -24.84 28.70 1.16
C ASP A 54 -25.02 27.42 0.38
N LYS A 55 -25.12 26.31 1.10
CA LYS A 55 -25.15 24.95 0.55
C LYS A 55 -26.32 24.80 -0.44
N ASP A 56 -27.42 25.46 -0.13
CA ASP A 56 -28.63 25.44 -0.98
C ASP A 56 -28.42 26.26 -2.26
N ALA A 57 -27.69 27.39 -2.18
CA ALA A 57 -27.32 28.19 -3.35
C ALA A 57 -26.30 27.44 -4.22
N PHE A 58 -25.35 26.71 -3.65
CA PHE A 58 -24.39 25.87 -4.38
C PHE A 58 -25.11 24.75 -5.12
N ILE A 59 -25.99 24.00 -4.44
CA ILE A 59 -26.76 22.88 -5.03
C ILE A 59 -27.70 23.40 -6.15
N LYS A 60 -28.34 24.57 -5.93
CA LYS A 60 -29.28 25.16 -6.89
C LYS A 60 -28.61 25.67 -8.16
N ASN A 61 -27.32 26.00 -8.11
CA ASN A 61 -26.54 26.49 -9.22
C ASN A 61 -25.65 25.44 -9.89
N LEU A 62 -25.71 24.18 -9.43
CA LEU A 62 -25.06 23.09 -10.16
C LEU A 62 -25.76 22.97 -11.53
N PRO A 63 -25.01 22.98 -12.66
CA PRO A 63 -25.61 22.70 -13.95
C PRO A 63 -26.29 21.32 -13.88
N GLU A 64 -27.52 21.23 -14.38
CA GLU A 64 -28.18 19.93 -14.54
C GLU A 64 -27.24 19.02 -15.34
N GLY A 65 -26.54 18.13 -14.65
CA GLY A 65 -25.73 17.12 -15.28
C GLY A 65 -26.66 16.26 -16.14
N LYS A 66 -26.47 16.23 -17.44
CA LYS A 66 -27.06 15.17 -18.25
C LYS A 66 -26.57 13.87 -17.64
N ALA A 67 -27.49 13.08 -17.10
CA ALA A 67 -27.20 11.72 -16.71
C ALA A 67 -26.54 11.05 -17.92
N LEU A 68 -25.29 10.63 -17.77
CA LEU A 68 -24.66 9.80 -18.79
C LEU A 68 -25.52 8.54 -18.85
N GLU A 69 -26.17 8.31 -19.99
CA GLU A 69 -26.84 7.03 -20.24
C GLU A 69 -25.83 5.93 -19.93
N PRO A 70 -26.14 4.98 -19.04
CA PRO A 70 -25.23 3.90 -18.71
C PRO A 70 -24.91 3.19 -20.02
N LYS A 71 -23.66 3.30 -20.45
CA LYS A 71 -23.17 2.54 -21.59
C LYS A 71 -23.36 1.08 -21.20
N GLN A 72 -24.30 0.39 -21.86
CA GLN A 72 -24.47 -1.03 -21.66
C GLN A 72 -23.09 -1.65 -21.93
N LEU A 73 -22.44 -2.13 -20.87
CA LEU A 73 -21.27 -2.98 -21.01
C LEU A 73 -21.79 -4.23 -21.73
N THR A 74 -21.53 -4.32 -23.03
CA THR A 74 -21.75 -5.55 -23.76
C THR A 74 -20.97 -6.62 -23.03
N SER A 75 -21.64 -7.71 -22.66
CA SER A 75 -21.02 -8.85 -22.02
C SER A 75 -19.75 -9.21 -22.79
N VAL A 76 -18.61 -9.10 -22.13
CA VAL A 76 -17.36 -9.56 -22.72
C VAL A 76 -17.44 -11.08 -22.64
N ASP A 77 -17.62 -11.73 -23.77
CA ASP A 77 -17.74 -13.20 -23.86
C ASP A 77 -16.43 -13.93 -23.46
N LYS A 78 -15.36 -13.18 -23.18
CA LYS A 78 -14.08 -13.72 -22.80
C LYS A 78 -13.83 -13.50 -21.30
N LYS A 79 -13.50 -14.58 -20.60
CA LYS A 79 -13.00 -14.52 -19.22
C LYS A 79 -11.55 -14.03 -19.26
N ALA A 80 -11.23 -13.12 -18.34
CA ALA A 80 -9.84 -12.71 -18.14
C ALA A 80 -9.00 -13.92 -17.67
N LYS A 81 -7.84 -14.09 -18.28
CA LYS A 81 -6.80 -15.04 -17.83
C LYS A 81 -5.75 -14.34 -17.00
N ASN A 82 -5.51 -13.07 -17.28
CA ASN A 82 -4.53 -12.26 -16.58
C ASN A 82 -5.24 -11.16 -15.82
N ILE A 83 -4.81 -10.93 -14.59
CA ILE A 83 -5.34 -9.88 -13.73
C ILE A 83 -4.15 -9.08 -13.20
N ILE A 84 -4.17 -7.77 -13.39
CA ILE A 84 -3.20 -6.84 -12.80
C ILE A 84 -3.97 -5.92 -11.87
N LEU A 85 -3.73 -6.07 -10.57
CA LEU A 85 -4.30 -5.22 -9.52
C LEU A 85 -3.26 -4.18 -9.10
N LEU A 86 -3.54 -2.90 -9.38
CA LEU A 86 -2.68 -1.80 -8.95
C LEU A 86 -3.32 -1.11 -7.74
N ILE A 87 -2.56 -0.95 -6.68
CA ILE A 87 -2.96 -0.32 -5.42
C ILE A 87 -2.01 0.83 -5.13
N ALA A 88 -2.52 2.06 -5.05
CA ALA A 88 -1.76 3.16 -4.46
C ALA A 88 -2.23 3.30 -3.00
N ASP A 89 -1.37 2.95 -2.05
CA ASP A 89 -1.71 3.00 -0.62
C ASP A 89 -2.02 4.43 -0.21
N GLY A 90 -3.04 4.61 0.63
CA GLY A 90 -3.47 5.90 1.13
C GLY A 90 -4.01 6.89 0.07
N MET A 91 -4.06 6.52 -1.20
CA MET A 91 -4.48 7.41 -2.28
C MET A 91 -5.96 7.77 -2.19
N SER A 92 -6.21 9.05 -1.94
CA SER A 92 -7.55 9.63 -1.91
C SER A 92 -7.87 10.42 -3.19
N ILE A 93 -9.14 10.79 -3.36
CA ILE A 93 -9.57 11.70 -4.44
C ILE A 93 -8.81 13.03 -4.37
N SER A 94 -8.46 13.49 -3.17
CA SER A 94 -7.69 14.73 -2.98
C SER A 94 -6.27 14.62 -3.54
N GLN A 95 -5.59 13.50 -3.31
CA GLN A 95 -4.24 13.26 -3.84
C GLN A 95 -4.25 13.15 -5.36
N VAL A 96 -5.21 12.40 -5.93
CA VAL A 96 -5.39 12.34 -7.40
C VAL A 96 -5.63 13.73 -7.99
N SER A 97 -6.45 14.54 -7.33
CA SER A 97 -6.75 15.90 -7.79
C SER A 97 -5.54 16.83 -7.69
N SER A 98 -4.77 16.74 -6.59
CA SER A 98 -3.55 17.51 -6.40
C SER A 98 -2.49 17.15 -7.44
N TYR A 99 -2.27 15.85 -7.66
CA TYR A 99 -1.35 15.38 -8.68
C TYR A 99 -1.76 15.87 -10.10
N ARG A 100 -3.04 15.76 -10.44
CA ARG A 100 -3.58 16.29 -11.72
C ARG A 100 -3.26 17.76 -11.92
N LEU A 101 -3.53 18.60 -10.88
CA LEU A 101 -3.30 20.04 -10.95
C LEU A 101 -1.82 20.37 -11.14
N LEU A 102 -0.94 19.66 -10.46
CA LEU A 102 0.51 19.87 -10.56
C LEU A 102 1.07 19.37 -11.89
N LYS A 103 0.58 18.26 -12.40
CA LYS A 103 1.07 17.66 -13.65
C LYS A 103 0.73 18.50 -14.89
N GLY A 104 -0.49 18.97 -15.01
CA GLY A 104 -0.93 19.66 -16.23
C GLY A 104 -2.17 20.55 -16.05
N GLY A 105 -2.57 20.80 -14.81
CA GLY A 105 -3.73 21.64 -14.50
C GLY A 105 -5.05 20.86 -14.45
N PRO A 106 -6.19 21.57 -14.28
CA PRO A 106 -7.48 20.95 -13.99
C PRO A 106 -8.03 20.07 -15.12
N ASN A 107 -7.53 20.23 -16.32
CA ASN A 107 -7.98 19.47 -17.50
C ASN A 107 -7.04 18.30 -17.85
N GLU A 108 -5.96 18.10 -17.08
CA GLU A 108 -5.04 16.99 -17.32
C GLU A 108 -5.77 15.64 -17.20
N ARG A 109 -5.47 14.74 -18.13
CA ARG A 109 -6.05 13.39 -18.18
C ARG A 109 -5.05 12.34 -17.74
N LEU A 110 -5.15 11.94 -16.50
CA LEU A 110 -4.33 10.89 -15.92
C LEU A 110 -4.63 9.52 -16.54
N ALA A 111 -3.73 8.58 -16.36
CA ALA A 111 -3.92 7.22 -16.86
C ALA A 111 -5.17 6.56 -16.26
N VAL A 112 -5.44 6.79 -14.98
CA VAL A 112 -6.63 6.27 -14.28
C VAL A 112 -7.95 6.80 -14.85
N ASP A 113 -7.98 8.01 -15.40
CA ASP A 113 -9.19 8.58 -16.03
C ASP A 113 -9.57 7.89 -17.34
N LYS A 114 -8.66 7.09 -17.90
CA LYS A 114 -8.84 6.44 -19.20
C LYS A 114 -9.39 5.02 -19.09
N PHE A 115 -9.65 4.55 -17.87
CA PHE A 115 -10.34 3.28 -17.66
C PHE A 115 -11.83 3.40 -17.97
N PRO A 116 -12.44 2.36 -18.56
CA PRO A 116 -13.83 2.41 -18.98
C PRO A 116 -14.83 2.32 -17.82
N VAL A 117 -14.40 1.88 -16.66
CA VAL A 117 -15.23 1.68 -15.47
C VAL A 117 -14.56 2.32 -14.27
N SER A 118 -15.33 2.99 -13.44
CA SER A 118 -14.91 3.50 -12.14
C SER A 118 -15.93 3.14 -11.06
N GLY A 119 -15.50 3.08 -9.81
CA GLY A 119 -16.34 2.73 -8.67
C GLY A 119 -15.84 3.37 -7.38
N ILE A 120 -16.56 3.09 -6.31
CA ILE A 120 -16.24 3.54 -4.95
C ILE A 120 -16.15 2.31 -4.05
N VAL A 121 -15.14 2.29 -3.18
CA VAL A 121 -14.92 1.23 -2.20
C VAL A 121 -15.17 1.77 -0.79
N LEU A 122 -15.83 0.95 0.06
CA LEU A 122 -15.98 1.22 1.47
C LEU A 122 -14.78 0.68 2.24
N THR A 123 -13.94 1.57 2.69
CA THR A 123 -12.59 1.24 3.20
C THR A 123 -12.52 0.89 4.69
N HIS A 124 -13.59 1.08 5.49
CA HIS A 124 -13.57 0.78 6.93
C HIS A 124 -13.14 -0.68 7.20
N SER A 125 -12.39 -0.89 8.29
CA SER A 125 -12.05 -2.23 8.78
C SER A 125 -13.21 -2.85 9.58
N GLU A 126 -13.04 -4.05 10.12
CA GLU A 126 -14.08 -4.69 10.95
C GLU A 126 -14.24 -3.97 12.29
N ASP A 127 -13.16 -3.50 12.88
CA ASP A 127 -13.11 -2.90 14.22
C ASP A 127 -13.03 -1.36 14.24
N ALA A 128 -12.82 -0.70 13.06
CA ALA A 128 -12.62 0.75 13.01
C ALA A 128 -13.17 1.40 11.74
N ILE A 129 -13.63 2.65 11.87
CA ILE A 129 -14.07 3.48 10.73
C ILE A 129 -12.89 3.81 9.82
N VAL A 130 -11.72 4.05 10.41
CA VAL A 130 -10.48 4.30 9.67
C VAL A 130 -9.69 3.00 9.63
N THR A 131 -9.55 2.47 8.42
CA THR A 131 -8.76 1.26 8.16
C THR A 131 -7.27 1.55 8.24
N ASP A 132 -6.46 0.52 8.48
CA ASP A 132 -5.05 0.53 8.15
C ASP A 132 -4.77 -0.28 6.86
N SER A 133 -3.53 -0.27 6.37
CA SER A 133 -3.15 -1.00 5.16
C SER A 133 -3.31 -2.51 5.33
N ALA A 134 -3.13 -3.06 6.53
CA ALA A 134 -3.21 -4.50 6.79
C ALA A 134 -4.63 -5.04 6.58
N SER A 135 -5.61 -4.41 7.24
CA SER A 135 -7.02 -4.81 7.11
C SER A 135 -7.57 -4.54 5.72
N SER A 136 -7.16 -3.43 5.08
CA SER A 136 -7.54 -3.12 3.68
C SER A 136 -7.00 -4.15 2.71
N ALA A 137 -5.71 -4.46 2.78
CA ALA A 137 -5.09 -5.43 1.90
C ALA A 137 -5.61 -6.86 2.14
N THR A 138 -5.92 -7.22 3.38
CA THR A 138 -6.62 -8.47 3.71
C THR A 138 -7.99 -8.52 3.04
N ALA A 139 -8.75 -7.42 3.04
CA ALA A 139 -10.03 -7.38 2.36
C ALA A 139 -9.89 -7.55 0.84
N TYR A 140 -8.84 -6.99 0.21
CA TYR A 140 -8.54 -7.21 -1.20
C TYR A 140 -8.10 -8.64 -1.50
N SER A 141 -7.26 -9.23 -0.64
CA SER A 141 -6.68 -10.56 -0.87
C SER A 141 -7.64 -11.71 -0.55
N THR A 142 -8.59 -11.52 0.38
CA THR A 142 -9.47 -12.60 0.85
C THR A 142 -10.95 -12.38 0.53
N GLY A 143 -11.37 -11.13 0.31
CA GLY A 143 -12.77 -10.74 0.17
C GLY A 143 -13.50 -10.52 1.51
N PHE A 144 -12.80 -10.59 2.64
CA PHE A 144 -13.35 -10.41 3.98
C PHE A 144 -12.68 -9.25 4.71
N LYS A 145 -13.46 -8.49 5.48
CA LYS A 145 -12.93 -7.48 6.39
C LYS A 145 -12.35 -8.15 7.63
N THR A 146 -11.31 -7.52 8.18
CA THR A 146 -10.64 -7.94 9.41
C THR A 146 -10.32 -6.73 10.29
N ASN A 147 -9.77 -6.99 11.47
CA ASN A 147 -9.33 -5.96 12.40
C ASN A 147 -8.07 -5.27 11.89
N ASN A 148 -7.90 -3.99 12.24
CA ASN A 148 -6.66 -3.27 11.94
C ASN A 148 -5.44 -4.03 12.47
N GLY A 149 -4.39 -4.07 11.68
CA GLY A 149 -3.15 -4.78 11.97
C GLY A 149 -3.09 -6.24 11.54
N ALA A 150 -4.22 -6.92 11.35
CA ALA A 150 -4.26 -8.34 10.98
C ALA A 150 -4.07 -8.56 9.47
N LEU A 151 -3.34 -9.59 9.11
CA LEU A 151 -3.04 -9.99 7.74
C LEU A 151 -3.53 -11.41 7.47
N GLY A 152 -4.35 -11.59 6.42
CA GLY A 152 -4.83 -12.89 5.99
C GLY A 152 -5.70 -13.64 7.01
N LEU A 153 -6.23 -12.96 8.01
CA LEU A 153 -7.04 -13.53 9.10
C LEU A 153 -8.43 -12.90 9.10
N ASP A 154 -9.41 -13.64 9.66
CA ASP A 154 -10.72 -13.07 9.97
C ASP A 154 -10.69 -12.26 11.30
N LYS A 155 -11.83 -11.69 11.67
CA LYS A 155 -11.98 -10.92 12.92
C LYS A 155 -11.71 -11.73 14.19
N ASP A 156 -11.79 -13.05 14.12
CA ASP A 156 -11.58 -13.99 15.21
C ASP A 156 -10.18 -14.66 15.14
N LEU A 157 -9.31 -14.11 14.27
CA LEU A 157 -7.92 -14.54 14.03
C LEU A 157 -7.78 -15.95 13.43
N ASN A 158 -8.78 -16.44 12.71
CA ASN A 158 -8.64 -17.66 11.92
C ASN A 158 -8.08 -17.34 10.52
N ASN A 159 -7.26 -18.21 9.98
CA ASN A 159 -6.69 -18.06 8.64
C ASN A 159 -7.80 -18.01 7.58
N LEU A 160 -7.71 -17.02 6.71
CA LEU A 160 -8.51 -16.91 5.50
C LEU A 160 -7.66 -17.29 4.29
N GLU A 161 -8.18 -18.15 3.44
CA GLU A 161 -7.52 -18.44 2.15
C GLU A 161 -7.43 -17.16 1.33
N ASN A 162 -6.21 -16.70 1.04
CA ASN A 162 -5.99 -15.52 0.21
C ASN A 162 -6.06 -15.85 -1.28
N LEU A 163 -6.11 -14.81 -2.11
CA LEU A 163 -6.28 -14.94 -3.56
C LEU A 163 -5.14 -15.73 -4.21
N THR A 164 -3.89 -15.54 -3.79
CA THR A 164 -2.74 -16.22 -4.40
C THR A 164 -2.75 -17.71 -4.10
N GLU A 165 -3.08 -18.11 -2.86
CA GLU A 165 -3.26 -19.51 -2.48
C GLU A 165 -4.41 -20.15 -3.23
N LYS A 166 -5.51 -19.41 -3.37
CA LYS A 166 -6.70 -19.90 -4.07
C LYS A 166 -6.42 -20.16 -5.54
N ILE A 167 -5.85 -19.18 -6.24
CA ILE A 167 -5.65 -19.29 -7.70
C ILE A 167 -4.54 -20.26 -8.07
N HIS A 168 -3.54 -20.45 -7.18
CA HIS A 168 -2.50 -21.45 -7.37
C HIS A 168 -3.10 -22.85 -7.56
N LYS A 169 -4.11 -23.22 -6.75
CA LYS A 169 -4.85 -24.50 -6.85
C LYS A 169 -5.53 -24.69 -8.21
N TYR A 170 -5.80 -23.60 -8.92
CA TYR A 170 -6.39 -23.62 -10.26
C TYR A 170 -5.35 -23.53 -11.39
N GLY A 171 -4.07 -23.51 -11.06
CA GLY A 171 -2.96 -23.47 -12.03
C GLY A 171 -2.65 -22.08 -12.55
N PHE A 172 -2.91 -21.04 -11.76
CA PHE A 172 -2.47 -19.67 -12.04
C PHE A 172 -1.13 -19.40 -11.35
N VAL A 173 -0.35 -18.52 -11.94
CA VAL A 173 0.88 -17.97 -11.34
C VAL A 173 0.61 -16.59 -10.74
N SER A 174 1.30 -16.25 -9.65
CA SER A 174 1.14 -14.95 -8.99
C SER A 174 2.47 -14.21 -8.80
N SER A 175 2.39 -12.87 -8.84
CA SER A 175 3.48 -11.94 -8.60
C SER A 175 3.04 -10.82 -7.66
N LEU A 176 3.92 -10.40 -6.75
CA LEU A 176 3.71 -9.29 -5.83
C LEU A 176 4.84 -8.26 -6.03
N ILE A 177 4.46 -7.01 -6.20
CA ILE A 177 5.38 -5.89 -6.43
C ILE A 177 5.03 -4.78 -5.45
N SER A 178 6.03 -4.16 -4.83
CA SER A 178 5.82 -3.07 -3.88
C SER A 178 7.00 -2.09 -3.88
N THR A 179 6.73 -0.81 -3.66
CA THR A 179 7.78 0.19 -3.41
C THR A 179 8.21 0.25 -1.95
N SER A 180 7.51 -0.46 -1.04
CA SER A 180 7.94 -0.70 0.33
C SER A 180 8.83 -1.95 0.45
N GLU A 181 9.20 -2.29 1.69
CA GLU A 181 9.66 -3.64 1.99
C GLU A 181 8.58 -4.67 1.66
N ILE A 182 8.97 -5.81 1.10
CA ILE A 182 8.01 -6.85 0.71
C ILE A 182 7.27 -7.46 1.92
N THR A 183 7.80 -7.28 3.13
CA THR A 183 7.14 -7.66 4.39
C THR A 183 6.11 -6.64 4.87
N HIS A 184 5.96 -5.50 4.18
CA HIS A 184 4.92 -4.51 4.50
C HIS A 184 3.52 -5.09 4.28
N ALA A 185 2.54 -4.47 4.91
CA ALA A 185 1.19 -5.02 5.05
C ALA A 185 0.53 -5.40 3.72
N THR A 186 0.65 -4.59 2.68
CA THR A 186 -0.08 -4.82 1.43
C THR A 186 0.41 -6.06 0.68
N PRO A 187 1.70 -6.22 0.34
CA PRO A 187 2.17 -7.45 -0.28
C PRO A 187 2.06 -8.65 0.67
N ALA A 188 2.28 -8.46 1.99
CA ALA A 188 2.19 -9.53 2.97
C ALA A 188 0.78 -10.13 3.07
N ALA A 189 -0.29 -9.34 2.95
CA ALA A 189 -1.67 -9.83 2.99
C ALA A 189 -2.02 -10.80 1.87
N PHE A 190 -1.24 -10.84 0.79
CA PHE A 190 -1.40 -11.79 -0.31
C PHE A 190 -0.53 -13.05 -0.17
N ALA A 191 0.30 -13.15 0.90
CA ALA A 191 1.27 -14.24 1.03
C ALA A 191 1.48 -14.73 2.47
N ALA A 192 0.85 -14.11 3.46
CA ALA A 192 1.07 -14.44 4.88
C ALA A 192 -0.21 -14.28 5.72
N HIS A 193 -0.20 -14.95 6.89
CA HIS A 193 -1.27 -14.92 7.88
C HIS A 193 -0.65 -14.64 9.24
N VAL A 194 -0.84 -13.41 9.75
CA VAL A 194 -0.37 -12.99 11.08
C VAL A 194 -1.39 -12.05 11.72
N ASP A 195 -1.50 -12.13 13.05
CA ASP A 195 -2.40 -11.29 13.84
C ASP A 195 -1.94 -9.83 13.93
N LEU A 196 -0.65 -9.57 13.61
CA LEU A 196 -0.09 -8.22 13.67
C LEU A 196 0.96 -8.00 12.59
N ARG A 197 0.75 -7.01 11.74
CA ARG A 197 1.62 -6.60 10.61
C ARG A 197 3.09 -6.33 10.96
N TRP A 198 3.41 -6.13 12.23
CA TRP A 198 4.77 -5.91 12.70
C TRP A 198 5.56 -7.20 12.96
N LYS A 199 4.94 -8.36 12.78
CA LYS A 199 5.60 -9.67 12.89
C LYS A 199 6.39 -10.00 11.62
N THR A 200 7.33 -9.14 11.28
CA THR A 200 8.08 -9.19 10.02
C THR A 200 8.89 -10.47 9.87
N ASP A 201 9.35 -11.07 10.98
CA ASP A 201 10.06 -12.35 11.00
C ASP A 201 9.18 -13.52 10.55
N GLU A 202 7.92 -13.53 11.00
CA GLU A 202 6.95 -14.55 10.57
C GLU A 202 6.50 -14.30 9.13
N ILE A 203 6.26 -13.02 8.75
CA ILE A 203 5.84 -12.62 7.41
C ILE A 203 6.89 -13.03 6.37
N SER A 204 8.15 -12.63 6.56
CA SER A 204 9.23 -12.93 5.60
C SER A 204 9.41 -14.42 5.37
N LYS A 205 9.30 -15.24 6.43
CA LYS A 205 9.34 -16.69 6.33
C LYS A 205 8.17 -17.25 5.52
N GLN A 206 6.93 -16.81 5.82
CA GLN A 206 5.74 -17.24 5.08
C GLN A 206 5.81 -16.83 3.60
N MET A 207 6.34 -15.64 3.29
CA MET A 207 6.50 -15.18 1.91
C MET A 207 7.48 -16.06 1.10
N ILE A 208 8.60 -16.47 1.70
CA ILE A 208 9.54 -17.41 1.07
C ILE A 208 8.85 -18.74 0.77
N ASP A 209 8.05 -19.24 1.70
CA ASP A 209 7.38 -20.53 1.61
C ASP A 209 6.09 -20.50 0.77
N SER A 210 5.57 -19.32 0.45
CA SER A 210 4.32 -19.14 -0.31
C SER A 210 4.41 -19.66 -1.75
N ASP A 211 3.25 -19.86 -2.39
CA ASP A 211 3.14 -20.23 -3.80
C ASP A 211 3.35 -19.05 -4.79
N VAL A 212 3.66 -17.87 -4.29
CA VAL A 212 3.93 -16.69 -5.12
C VAL A 212 5.28 -16.83 -5.81
N MET A 213 5.32 -16.77 -7.13
CA MET A 213 6.50 -17.08 -7.94
C MET A 213 7.42 -15.88 -8.20
N THR A 214 6.94 -14.67 -7.98
CA THR A 214 7.73 -13.45 -8.15
C THR A 214 7.36 -12.45 -7.07
N ILE A 215 8.32 -12.02 -6.25
CA ILE A 215 8.12 -11.04 -5.20
C ILE A 215 9.22 -9.99 -5.33
N LEU A 216 8.86 -8.73 -5.58
CA LEU A 216 9.82 -7.65 -5.86
C LEU A 216 9.54 -6.43 -5.00
N GLY A 217 10.56 -5.88 -4.36
CA GLY A 217 10.50 -4.66 -3.56
C GLY A 217 11.76 -4.44 -2.73
N GLY A 218 11.61 -3.74 -1.62
CA GLY A 218 12.68 -3.56 -0.62
C GLY A 218 12.66 -4.62 0.48
N GLY A 219 13.40 -4.39 1.57
CA GLY A 219 13.28 -5.14 2.82
C GLY A 219 14.37 -6.17 3.09
N ARG A 220 15.56 -6.02 2.50
CA ARG A 220 16.69 -6.95 2.74
C ARG A 220 17.00 -7.15 4.22
N HIS A 221 16.89 -6.11 5.04
CA HIS A 221 17.12 -6.20 6.50
C HIS A 221 16.20 -7.18 7.21
N PHE A 222 14.98 -7.41 6.71
CA PHE A 222 14.02 -8.36 7.30
C PHE A 222 14.31 -9.82 6.93
N PHE A 223 15.34 -10.06 6.11
CA PHE A 223 15.83 -11.39 5.74
C PHE A 223 17.17 -11.72 6.40
N LEU A 224 17.82 -10.74 7.02
CA LEU A 224 19.11 -10.90 7.70
C LEU A 224 18.93 -10.85 9.22
N PRO A 225 19.67 -11.67 10.00
CA PRO A 225 19.70 -11.57 11.45
C PRO A 225 20.42 -10.29 11.90
N GLU A 226 20.14 -9.83 13.12
CA GLU A 226 20.76 -8.61 13.70
C GLU A 226 22.30 -8.67 13.68
N GLU A 227 22.88 -9.84 13.92
CA GLU A 227 24.32 -10.08 13.88
C GLU A 227 24.98 -9.74 12.54
N MET A 228 24.18 -9.78 11.46
CA MET A 228 24.59 -9.45 10.08
C MET A 228 24.08 -8.07 9.63
N GLY A 229 23.64 -7.24 10.57
CA GLY A 229 23.12 -5.90 10.29
C GLY A 229 21.66 -5.89 9.82
N GLY A 230 20.95 -6.99 9.98
CA GLY A 230 19.52 -7.09 9.70
C GLY A 230 18.62 -6.68 10.86
N LYS A 231 17.34 -7.04 10.76
CA LYS A 231 16.31 -6.75 11.77
C LYS A 231 15.62 -8.00 12.31
N ARG A 232 16.08 -9.21 11.96
CA ARG A 232 15.50 -10.45 12.45
C ARG A 232 15.98 -10.75 13.87
N GLU A 233 15.02 -10.93 14.77
CA GLU A 233 15.27 -11.25 16.17
C GLU A 233 15.36 -12.77 16.41
N ASP A 234 14.88 -13.60 15.48
CA ASP A 234 14.87 -15.07 15.58
C ASP A 234 16.23 -15.72 15.21
N GLY A 235 17.19 -14.91 14.76
CA GLY A 235 18.54 -15.35 14.38
C GLY A 235 18.64 -16.14 13.06
N LEU A 236 17.54 -16.26 12.30
CA LEU A 236 17.56 -16.96 11.01
C LEU A 236 18.15 -16.07 9.90
N ASN A 237 18.99 -16.66 9.05
CA ASN A 237 19.47 -16.03 7.85
C ASN A 237 18.62 -16.46 6.64
N LEU A 238 17.47 -15.81 6.44
CA LEU A 238 16.59 -16.10 5.30
C LEU A 238 17.16 -15.59 3.97
N TYR A 239 18.05 -14.60 4.00
CA TYR A 239 18.74 -14.12 2.80
C TYR A 239 19.58 -15.23 2.15
N GLU A 240 20.41 -15.94 2.94
CA GLU A 240 21.19 -17.07 2.48
C GLU A 240 20.29 -18.26 2.03
N GLN A 241 19.18 -18.47 2.70
CA GLN A 241 18.20 -19.46 2.27
C GLN A 241 17.66 -19.15 0.89
N VAL A 242 17.24 -17.91 0.63
CA VAL A 242 16.76 -17.46 -0.68
C VAL A 242 17.85 -17.60 -1.75
N GLU A 243 19.06 -17.11 -1.46
CA GLU A 243 20.20 -17.18 -2.39
C GLU A 243 20.53 -18.63 -2.79
N SER A 244 20.40 -19.59 -1.87
CA SER A 244 20.72 -21.00 -2.12
C SER A 244 19.61 -21.80 -2.78
N THR A 245 18.34 -21.40 -2.62
CA THR A 245 17.17 -22.21 -3.05
C THR A 245 16.32 -21.56 -4.12
N GLN A 246 16.45 -20.26 -4.31
CA GLN A 246 15.63 -19.44 -5.20
C GLN A 246 16.51 -18.52 -6.04
N THR A 247 15.92 -17.64 -6.84
CA THR A 247 16.65 -16.61 -7.57
C THR A 247 16.52 -15.29 -6.82
N LEU A 248 17.62 -14.82 -6.23
CA LEU A 248 17.68 -13.55 -5.50
C LEU A 248 18.17 -12.44 -6.43
N LEU A 249 17.44 -11.33 -6.46
CA LEU A 249 17.83 -10.08 -7.14
C LEU A 249 18.06 -8.98 -6.11
N THR A 250 19.13 -8.22 -6.28
CA THR A 250 19.49 -7.10 -5.39
C THR A 250 19.77 -5.80 -6.13
N HIS A 251 19.70 -5.85 -7.48
CA HIS A 251 20.02 -4.73 -8.35
C HIS A 251 19.11 -4.77 -9.59
N LYS A 252 18.61 -3.62 -10.04
CA LYS A 252 17.66 -3.51 -11.15
C LYS A 252 18.15 -4.14 -12.45
N ASP A 253 19.46 -4.05 -12.75
CA ASP A 253 20.01 -4.59 -13.97
C ASP A 253 19.80 -6.10 -14.09
N GLN A 254 19.74 -6.80 -12.93
CA GLN A 254 19.47 -8.23 -12.89
C GLN A 254 18.06 -8.61 -13.39
N LEU A 255 17.10 -7.65 -13.41
CA LEU A 255 15.80 -7.88 -14.04
C LEU A 255 15.90 -8.17 -15.54
N ASN A 256 16.95 -7.66 -16.20
CA ASN A 256 17.21 -7.93 -17.62
C ASN A 256 18.07 -9.17 -17.85
N ASP A 257 18.87 -9.56 -16.86
CA ASP A 257 19.86 -10.65 -16.99
C ASP A 257 19.25 -12.01 -16.61
N VAL A 258 18.22 -12.02 -15.75
CA VAL A 258 17.55 -13.25 -15.31
C VAL A 258 16.75 -13.87 -16.44
N ASP A 259 16.96 -15.18 -16.63
CA ASP A 259 16.11 -15.97 -17.51
C ASP A 259 14.66 -16.00 -16.98
N VAL A 260 13.78 -15.27 -17.62
CA VAL A 260 12.35 -15.17 -17.25
C VAL A 260 11.63 -16.54 -17.35
N THR A 261 12.22 -17.51 -18.05
CA THR A 261 11.65 -18.85 -18.22
C THR A 261 11.98 -19.78 -17.04
N THR A 262 12.83 -19.34 -16.11
CA THR A 262 13.17 -20.16 -14.93
C THR A 262 11.93 -20.52 -14.12
N SER A 263 11.82 -21.78 -13.75
CA SER A 263 10.79 -22.30 -12.85
C SER A 263 11.02 -21.93 -11.38
N ASN A 264 12.19 -21.39 -11.04
CA ASN A 264 12.50 -20.96 -9.69
C ASN A 264 11.68 -19.75 -9.29
N LYS A 265 11.31 -19.67 -8.01
CA LYS A 265 10.80 -18.44 -7.43
C LYS A 265 11.87 -17.34 -7.55
N VAL A 266 11.44 -16.12 -7.88
CA VAL A 266 12.32 -14.93 -7.92
C VAL A 266 11.92 -14.00 -6.78
N ILE A 267 12.90 -13.63 -5.97
CA ILE A 267 12.73 -12.63 -4.89
C ILE A 267 13.71 -11.49 -5.15
N GLY A 268 13.18 -10.28 -5.32
CA GLY A 268 13.95 -9.05 -5.45
C GLY A 268 13.92 -8.26 -4.15
N LEU A 269 15.11 -8.05 -3.56
CA LEU A 269 15.34 -7.24 -2.36
C LEU A 269 16.28 -6.11 -2.73
N PHE A 270 15.75 -5.07 -3.40
CA PHE A 270 16.54 -4.02 -4.04
C PHE A 270 17.02 -2.94 -3.08
N ALA A 271 16.47 -2.89 -1.86
CA ALA A 271 16.86 -1.96 -0.80
C ALA A 271 16.87 -2.67 0.57
N ASP A 272 17.56 -2.06 1.53
CA ASP A 272 17.61 -2.57 2.91
C ASP A 272 16.26 -2.51 3.61
N GLU A 273 15.54 -1.41 3.44
CA GLU A 273 14.17 -1.18 3.91
C GLU A 273 13.25 -1.05 2.69
N HIS A 274 12.48 0.04 2.57
CA HIS A 274 11.71 0.36 1.38
C HIS A 274 12.61 0.89 0.25
N LEU A 275 12.12 0.89 -0.98
CA LEU A 275 12.77 1.57 -2.09
C LEU A 275 12.84 3.07 -1.77
N ARG A 276 13.82 3.78 -2.30
CA ARG A 276 13.98 5.20 -1.98
C ARG A 276 12.90 6.05 -2.60
N ASP A 277 12.62 7.15 -1.93
CA ASP A 277 11.80 8.22 -2.49
C ASP A 277 12.44 8.71 -3.78
N ILE A 278 11.70 8.73 -4.87
CA ILE A 278 12.22 9.08 -6.21
C ILE A 278 12.73 10.54 -6.27
N ASP A 279 12.28 11.42 -5.37
CA ASP A 279 12.69 12.82 -5.30
C ASP A 279 14.08 13.04 -4.67
N LYS A 280 14.69 12.01 -4.08
CA LYS A 280 16.00 12.15 -3.44
C LYS A 280 17.15 11.96 -4.43
N PRO A 281 18.08 12.93 -4.52
CA PRO A 281 19.10 12.98 -5.58
C PRO A 281 20.26 11.97 -5.41
N ASP A 282 20.28 11.14 -4.38
CA ASP A 282 21.37 10.22 -4.12
C ASP A 282 21.14 8.85 -4.78
N ASN A 283 21.73 8.72 -5.91
CA ASN A 283 22.11 7.49 -6.61
C ASN A 283 21.16 6.28 -6.56
N HIS A 284 19.93 6.46 -7.05
CA HIS A 284 18.93 5.39 -7.26
C HIS A 284 19.28 4.42 -8.40
N SER A 285 20.51 4.43 -8.88
CA SER A 285 20.91 3.66 -10.05
C SER A 285 20.76 2.15 -9.92
N SER A 286 20.64 1.65 -8.66
CA SER A 286 20.52 0.22 -8.37
C SER A 286 19.09 -0.27 -8.16
N GLU A 287 18.14 0.63 -7.91
CA GLU A 287 16.76 0.28 -7.60
C GLU A 287 15.88 0.38 -8.86
N PRO A 288 14.97 -0.58 -9.09
CA PRO A 288 14.02 -0.53 -10.19
C PRO A 288 12.87 0.44 -9.91
N THR A 289 12.25 0.98 -10.95
CA THR A 289 10.96 1.65 -10.87
C THR A 289 9.84 0.63 -10.74
N THR A 290 8.64 1.10 -10.37
CA THR A 290 7.44 0.23 -10.34
C THR A 290 7.12 -0.31 -11.74
N GLU A 291 7.36 0.47 -12.80
CA GLU A 291 7.20 0.01 -14.18
C GLU A 291 8.20 -1.11 -14.55
N ASP A 292 9.48 -0.99 -14.15
CA ASP A 292 10.49 -2.01 -14.41
C ASP A 292 10.12 -3.35 -13.77
N MET A 293 9.69 -3.32 -12.51
CA MET A 293 9.24 -4.51 -11.79
C MET A 293 7.98 -5.13 -12.41
N LEU A 294 7.03 -4.31 -12.84
CA LEU A 294 5.82 -4.78 -13.52
C LEU A 294 6.14 -5.40 -14.88
N ASP A 295 7.02 -4.79 -15.67
CA ASP A 295 7.45 -5.34 -16.96
C ASP A 295 8.07 -6.73 -16.81
N PHE A 296 8.94 -6.88 -15.82
CA PHE A 296 9.53 -8.17 -15.48
C PHE A 296 8.48 -9.21 -15.08
N ALA A 297 7.54 -8.86 -14.20
CA ALA A 297 6.49 -9.77 -13.78
C ALA A 297 5.54 -10.17 -14.90
N ILE A 298 5.24 -9.27 -15.84
CA ILE A 298 4.46 -9.56 -17.05
C ILE A 298 5.21 -10.59 -17.91
N LYS A 299 6.48 -10.37 -18.22
CA LYS A 299 7.30 -11.29 -19.02
C LYS A 299 7.39 -12.68 -18.40
N ARG A 300 7.57 -12.75 -17.08
CA ARG A 300 7.55 -14.03 -16.36
C ARG A 300 6.18 -14.71 -16.43
N SER A 301 5.12 -13.94 -16.24
CA SER A 301 3.74 -14.47 -16.32
C SER A 301 3.46 -15.06 -17.72
N GLU A 302 3.88 -14.39 -18.78
CA GLU A 302 3.76 -14.89 -20.16
C GLU A 302 4.52 -16.20 -20.33
N SER A 303 5.76 -16.26 -19.87
CA SER A 303 6.56 -17.49 -19.94
C SER A 303 5.91 -18.65 -19.16
N PHE A 304 5.36 -18.42 -17.96
CA PHE A 304 4.64 -19.45 -17.23
C PHE A 304 3.39 -19.93 -17.97
N MET A 305 2.67 -19.03 -18.64
CA MET A 305 1.49 -19.40 -19.44
C MET A 305 1.88 -20.20 -20.69
N GLU A 306 2.96 -19.87 -21.36
CA GLU A 306 3.52 -20.66 -22.46
C GLU A 306 3.91 -22.07 -22.02
N ASN A 307 4.32 -22.23 -20.76
CA ASN A 307 4.67 -23.51 -20.13
C ASN A 307 3.50 -24.20 -19.42
N GLY A 308 2.26 -23.75 -19.63
CA GLY A 308 1.05 -24.48 -19.24
C GLY A 308 0.25 -23.91 -18.06
N CYS A 309 0.66 -22.79 -17.45
CA CYS A 309 -0.18 -22.06 -16.50
C CYS A 309 -1.44 -21.50 -17.18
N LYS A 310 -2.56 -21.52 -16.46
CA LYS A 310 -3.86 -21.12 -17.03
C LYS A 310 -4.07 -19.62 -17.11
N GLY A 311 -3.27 -18.85 -16.37
CA GLY A 311 -3.32 -17.40 -16.29
C GLY A 311 -2.42 -16.87 -15.20
N SER A 312 -2.48 -15.56 -14.96
CA SER A 312 -1.64 -14.87 -14.00
C SER A 312 -2.40 -13.85 -13.16
N PHE A 313 -1.88 -13.60 -11.98
CA PHE A 313 -2.26 -12.50 -11.11
C PHE A 313 -1.02 -11.70 -10.72
N ILE A 314 -1.03 -10.40 -10.94
CA ILE A 314 0.03 -9.49 -10.54
C ILE A 314 -0.59 -8.42 -9.65
N MET A 315 -0.12 -8.32 -8.41
CA MET A 315 -0.41 -7.20 -7.52
C MET A 315 0.75 -6.22 -7.58
N VAL A 316 0.46 -4.94 -7.75
CA VAL A 316 1.42 -3.84 -7.83
C VAL A 316 1.01 -2.78 -6.82
N GLU A 317 1.90 -2.44 -5.91
CA GLU A 317 1.65 -1.42 -4.90
C GLU A 317 2.60 -0.23 -5.06
N GLY A 318 2.01 0.98 -5.18
CA GLY A 318 2.68 2.25 -4.92
C GLY A 318 2.51 2.61 -3.44
N SER A 319 3.35 2.05 -2.57
CA SER A 319 3.22 2.13 -1.11
C SER A 319 3.46 3.53 -0.57
N GLN A 320 4.38 4.27 -1.19
CA GLN A 320 4.91 5.52 -0.64
C GLN A 320 4.00 6.74 -0.89
N VAL A 321 2.95 6.57 -1.67
CA VAL A 321 1.86 7.58 -1.81
C VAL A 321 1.20 7.84 -0.45
N ASP A 322 1.03 6.81 0.39
CA ASP A 322 0.53 6.91 1.76
C ASP A 322 1.49 7.72 2.65
N TRP A 323 2.77 7.41 2.59
CA TRP A 323 3.78 8.09 3.40
C TRP A 323 3.94 9.55 3.03
N ALA A 324 3.86 9.88 1.76
CA ALA A 324 3.82 11.27 1.29
C ALA A 324 2.60 12.01 1.86
N GLY A 325 1.44 11.33 1.92
CA GLY A 325 0.24 11.84 2.57
C GLY A 325 0.43 12.05 4.07
N HIS A 326 0.99 11.10 4.79
CA HIS A 326 1.32 11.19 6.22
C HIS A 326 2.32 12.32 6.52
N ALA A 327 3.32 12.49 5.66
CA ALA A 327 4.31 13.57 5.76
C ALA A 327 3.76 14.94 5.37
N ASN A 328 2.56 15.02 4.77
CA ASN A 328 2.02 16.22 4.13
C ASN A 328 3.02 16.86 3.17
N ASN A 329 3.77 16.03 2.44
CA ASN A 329 4.81 16.45 1.51
C ASN A 329 4.30 16.33 0.07
N ILE A 330 4.05 17.48 -0.57
CA ILE A 330 3.46 17.53 -1.91
C ILE A 330 4.47 17.12 -3.01
N ASP A 331 5.75 17.42 -2.83
CA ASP A 331 6.78 17.05 -3.79
C ASP A 331 6.99 15.53 -3.80
N TYR A 332 7.05 14.94 -2.61
CA TYR A 332 7.10 13.49 -2.44
C TYR A 332 5.85 12.81 -3.03
N LEU A 333 4.66 13.36 -2.74
CA LEU A 333 3.42 12.85 -3.32
C LEU A 333 3.45 12.87 -4.85
N PHE A 334 3.97 13.97 -5.43
CA PHE A 334 4.02 14.12 -6.88
C PHE A 334 4.89 13.06 -7.53
N THR A 335 6.08 12.82 -7.00
CA THR A 335 7.04 11.86 -7.56
C THR A 335 6.55 10.42 -7.44
N GLU A 336 5.97 10.03 -6.29
CA GLU A 336 5.42 8.69 -6.10
C GLU A 336 4.18 8.44 -6.97
N MET A 337 3.33 9.45 -7.13
CA MET A 337 2.18 9.39 -8.05
C MET A 337 2.62 9.30 -9.52
N GLU A 338 3.76 9.90 -9.89
CA GLU A 338 4.31 9.82 -11.24
C GLU A 338 4.83 8.40 -11.54
N ASP A 339 5.60 7.79 -10.63
CA ASP A 339 6.07 6.41 -10.77
C ASP A 339 4.89 5.42 -10.84
N PHE A 340 3.90 5.58 -9.95
CA PHE A 340 2.71 4.74 -9.99
C PHE A 340 1.90 4.92 -11.28
N GLU A 341 1.81 6.14 -11.83
CA GLU A 341 1.11 6.39 -13.09
C GLU A 341 1.80 5.71 -14.29
N GLU A 342 3.13 5.63 -14.30
CA GLU A 342 3.85 4.89 -15.36
C GLU A 342 3.51 3.39 -15.29
N ALA A 343 3.45 2.82 -14.10
CA ALA A 343 2.99 1.43 -13.93
C ALA A 343 1.52 1.25 -14.40
N VAL A 344 0.63 2.20 -14.11
CA VAL A 344 -0.76 2.17 -14.61
C VAL A 344 -0.81 2.23 -16.14
N LYS A 345 0.00 3.08 -16.77
CA LYS A 345 0.10 3.17 -18.23
C LYS A 345 0.61 1.87 -18.83
N LYS A 346 1.61 1.25 -18.21
CA LYS A 346 2.17 -0.04 -18.63
C LYS A 346 1.11 -1.14 -18.57
N ALA A 347 0.43 -1.29 -17.43
CA ALA A 347 -0.63 -2.29 -17.26
C ALA A 347 -1.77 -2.09 -18.29
N LYS A 348 -2.20 -0.85 -18.48
CA LYS A 348 -3.24 -0.51 -19.45
C LYS A 348 -2.80 -0.83 -20.89
N SER A 349 -1.58 -0.46 -21.28
CA SER A 349 -1.02 -0.76 -22.61
C SER A 349 -0.95 -2.26 -22.85
N TYR A 350 -0.53 -3.03 -21.85
CA TYR A 350 -0.54 -4.49 -21.91
C TYR A 350 -1.96 -5.07 -22.13
N ALA A 351 -2.95 -4.58 -21.37
CA ALA A 351 -4.33 -5.04 -21.54
C ALA A 351 -4.97 -4.62 -22.88
N GLU A 352 -4.51 -3.52 -23.47
CA GLU A 352 -4.93 -3.13 -24.82
C GLU A 352 -4.40 -4.09 -25.91
N GLN A 353 -3.22 -4.66 -25.70
CA GLN A 353 -2.60 -5.64 -26.59
C GLN A 353 -3.08 -7.06 -26.30
N ASN A 354 -3.25 -7.41 -25.03
CA ASN A 354 -3.71 -8.71 -24.57
C ASN A 354 -5.16 -8.62 -24.04
N LYS A 355 -6.12 -8.96 -24.91
CA LYS A 355 -7.56 -8.83 -24.62
C LYS A 355 -8.10 -9.81 -23.57
N GLU A 356 -7.26 -10.70 -23.03
CA GLU A 356 -7.58 -11.59 -21.92
C GLU A 356 -7.04 -11.04 -20.57
N THR A 357 -6.66 -9.77 -20.53
CA THR A 357 -6.15 -9.09 -19.34
C THR A 357 -7.19 -8.12 -18.77
N LEU A 358 -7.41 -8.22 -17.45
CA LEU A 358 -8.15 -7.26 -16.64
C LEU A 358 -7.15 -6.43 -15.81
N VAL A 359 -7.31 -5.11 -15.84
CA VAL A 359 -6.56 -4.16 -14.99
C VAL A 359 -7.55 -3.43 -14.10
#